data_f1a89498102c612dcca272cd7130f0db
#
_entry.id   f1a89498102c612dcca272cd7130f0db
#
_cell.length_a   1.000
_cell.length_b   1.000
_cell.length_c   1.000
_cell.angle_alpha   90.00
_cell.angle_beta   90.00
_cell.angle_gamma   90.00
#
_symmetry.space_group_name_H-M   'P 1'
#
loop_
_entity.id
_entity.type
_entity.pdbx_description
1 polymer ?
#
loop_
_entity_poly.entity_id
_entity_poly.type
_entity_poly.pdbx_seq_one_letter_code
_entity_poly.pdbx_strand_id
1 'polypeptide(L)'
;MKKSITILAGGGPAPGINTVIASVAKVFLKEGFRVIGMHQGYKGLFSHKPDTIEFDFAFCDKIMNVGGSALQMSRHKPKNEEFKTDFFVNNNVKLLVTIGGDDTASTANRISKFLAENHVSIQNIHVPKTIDNDLPLPEGTPTFGYQTAKETGASIAATVYEDARTSGNWFVVSAMGREAGHLAFGIGASCHYPMIIIPEMFNETRISIEKIIKLMISSIIKRKILGIDYGAVIISEGVFHFLTNTEIEATEINFTYDDHGHPELGNVSKAHIFNMLLQKKLKELKVSVKSRPVEIGYELRCVTPSAFDLLYCSLLGIGVHTLFNEGKTGCMVTSNPGGDIIPLYLKDVEDENGKVKPRLVNIQSQKTQLVFRNNLHFIHENDYEAAKQYLENPEDYDFLKILNWD
;
A
#
# COMPACT_ATOMS: atom_id res chain seq x y z
N MET A 1 -33.55 12.14 -21.35
CA MET A 1 -32.37 11.25 -21.33
C MET A 1 -32.47 10.30 -20.15
N LYS A 2 -32.07 9.01 -20.30
CA LYS A 2 -32.00 8.02 -19.22
C LYS A 2 -30.98 8.51 -18.18
N LYS A 3 -31.27 8.30 -16.88
CA LYS A 3 -30.31 8.62 -15.82
C LYS A 3 -29.05 7.75 -15.95
N SER A 4 -27.89 8.30 -15.67
CA SER A 4 -26.64 7.55 -15.71
C SER A 4 -25.81 7.71 -14.43
N ILE A 5 -24.88 6.78 -14.24
CA ILE A 5 -23.78 6.90 -13.30
C ILE A 5 -22.46 6.79 -14.07
N THR A 6 -21.41 7.38 -13.51
CA THR A 6 -20.07 7.29 -14.08
C THR A 6 -19.12 6.67 -13.09
N ILE A 7 -18.31 5.70 -13.54
CA ILE A 7 -17.30 5.01 -12.74
C ILE A 7 -15.92 5.32 -13.31
N LEU A 8 -14.97 5.70 -12.47
CA LEU A 8 -13.57 5.85 -12.86
C LEU A 8 -12.63 5.29 -11.78
N ALA A 9 -11.44 4.89 -12.22
CA ALA A 9 -10.39 4.42 -11.34
C ALA A 9 -9.11 5.27 -11.48
N GLY A 10 -8.53 5.68 -10.35
CA GLY A 10 -7.33 6.53 -10.29
C GLY A 10 -6.20 5.94 -9.46
N GLY A 11 -4.99 6.45 -9.68
CA GLY A 11 -3.80 6.02 -8.96
C GLY A 11 -3.15 4.74 -9.52
N GLY A 12 -2.51 3.95 -8.66
CA GLY A 12 -1.95 2.64 -9.03
C GLY A 12 -2.97 1.51 -8.91
N PRO A 13 -2.83 0.40 -9.65
CA PRO A 13 -3.76 -0.73 -9.55
C PRO A 13 -3.64 -1.47 -8.21
N ALA A 14 -4.72 -2.16 -7.85
CA ALA A 14 -4.79 -3.10 -6.73
C ALA A 14 -5.75 -4.24 -7.08
N PRO A 15 -5.59 -5.44 -6.51
CA PRO A 15 -6.54 -6.53 -6.69
C PRO A 15 -7.94 -6.13 -6.24
N GLY A 16 -8.96 -6.44 -7.04
CA GLY A 16 -10.37 -6.17 -6.70
C GLY A 16 -11.00 -4.96 -7.37
N ILE A 17 -10.23 -4.11 -8.08
CA ILE A 17 -10.79 -2.94 -8.79
C ILE A 17 -11.90 -3.36 -9.76
N ASN A 18 -11.67 -4.37 -10.57
CA ASN A 18 -12.68 -4.88 -11.51
C ASN A 18 -13.91 -5.45 -10.81
N THR A 19 -13.72 -6.09 -9.65
CA THR A 19 -14.82 -6.59 -8.82
C THR A 19 -15.70 -5.45 -8.31
N VAL A 20 -15.10 -4.36 -7.83
CA VAL A 20 -15.84 -3.15 -7.43
C VAL A 20 -16.60 -2.57 -8.61
N ILE A 21 -15.91 -2.37 -9.76
CA ILE A 21 -16.53 -1.83 -10.99
C ILE A 21 -17.74 -2.65 -11.39
N ALA A 22 -17.59 -3.97 -11.50
CA ALA A 22 -18.65 -4.88 -11.90
C ALA A 22 -19.83 -4.89 -10.92
N SER A 23 -19.54 -4.87 -9.60
CA SER A 23 -20.57 -4.90 -8.57
C SER A 23 -21.38 -3.59 -8.55
N VAL A 24 -20.73 -2.43 -8.64
CA VAL A 24 -21.41 -1.15 -8.82
C VAL A 24 -22.26 -1.18 -10.09
N ALA A 25 -21.67 -1.57 -11.22
CA ALA A 25 -22.37 -1.55 -12.49
C ALA A 25 -23.63 -2.44 -12.47
N LYS A 26 -23.52 -3.67 -11.97
CA LYS A 26 -24.65 -4.63 -11.93
C LYS A 26 -25.83 -4.11 -11.12
N VAL A 27 -25.62 -3.48 -9.96
CA VAL A 27 -26.74 -2.99 -9.13
C VAL A 27 -27.45 -1.83 -9.79
N PHE A 28 -26.74 -0.89 -10.42
CA PHE A 28 -27.35 0.23 -11.13
C PHE A 28 -28.00 -0.18 -12.46
N LEU A 29 -27.43 -1.15 -13.19
CA LEU A 29 -28.05 -1.74 -14.37
C LEU A 29 -29.41 -2.39 -14.07
N LYS A 30 -29.54 -3.09 -12.92
CA LYS A 30 -30.81 -3.68 -12.45
C LYS A 30 -31.89 -2.62 -12.26
N GLU A 31 -31.53 -1.41 -11.83
CA GLU A 31 -32.47 -0.29 -11.68
C GLU A 31 -32.68 0.51 -12.95
N GLY A 32 -32.10 0.04 -14.05
CA GLY A 32 -32.30 0.66 -15.36
C GLY A 32 -31.44 1.89 -15.63
N PHE A 33 -30.43 2.21 -14.81
CA PHE A 33 -29.46 3.26 -15.14
C PHE A 33 -28.60 2.88 -16.35
N ARG A 34 -28.10 3.90 -17.06
CA ARG A 34 -26.91 3.74 -17.92
C ARG A 34 -25.70 3.78 -17.02
N VAL A 35 -24.76 2.85 -17.19
CA VAL A 35 -23.51 2.82 -16.43
C VAL A 35 -22.35 3.09 -17.39
N ILE A 36 -21.65 4.19 -17.17
CA ILE A 36 -20.58 4.68 -18.03
C ILE A 36 -19.25 4.50 -17.29
N GLY A 37 -18.35 3.68 -17.84
CA GLY A 37 -16.97 3.58 -17.40
C GLY A 37 -16.09 4.61 -18.10
N MET A 38 -15.29 5.34 -17.35
CA MET A 38 -14.33 6.32 -17.86
C MET A 38 -12.94 5.70 -17.93
N HIS A 39 -12.36 5.60 -19.12
CA HIS A 39 -10.99 5.16 -19.28
C HIS A 39 -10.01 6.21 -18.79
N GLN A 40 -8.86 5.76 -18.26
CA GLN A 40 -7.77 6.60 -17.77
C GLN A 40 -8.15 7.61 -16.66
N GLY A 41 -9.17 7.28 -15.85
CA GLY A 41 -9.55 8.07 -14.69
C GLY A 41 -9.81 9.55 -14.99
N TYR A 42 -9.28 10.46 -14.19
CA TYR A 42 -9.48 11.90 -14.36
C TYR A 42 -8.87 12.46 -15.65
N LYS A 43 -7.77 11.87 -16.15
CA LYS A 43 -7.20 12.27 -17.44
C LYS A 43 -8.19 12.08 -18.58
N GLY A 44 -8.92 10.95 -18.57
CA GLY A 44 -9.97 10.68 -19.54
C GLY A 44 -11.17 11.60 -19.37
N LEU A 45 -11.62 11.83 -18.13
CA LEU A 45 -12.82 12.62 -17.81
C LEU A 45 -12.71 14.06 -18.33
N PHE A 46 -11.55 14.69 -18.22
CA PHE A 46 -11.34 16.09 -18.61
C PHE A 46 -10.62 16.24 -19.96
N SER A 47 -10.45 15.15 -20.71
CA SER A 47 -9.92 15.21 -22.08
C SER A 47 -10.90 15.94 -23.03
N HIS A 48 -10.42 16.39 -24.17
CA HIS A 48 -11.27 16.99 -25.21
C HIS A 48 -12.33 16.01 -25.75
N LYS A 49 -11.99 14.72 -25.79
CA LYS A 49 -12.88 13.63 -26.18
C LYS A 49 -12.78 12.52 -25.14
N PRO A 50 -13.68 12.51 -24.14
CA PRO A 50 -13.69 11.46 -23.13
C PRO A 50 -13.85 10.08 -23.79
N ASP A 51 -12.92 9.16 -23.43
CA ASP A 51 -12.98 7.77 -23.89
C ASP A 51 -13.76 6.97 -22.84
N THR A 52 -14.91 6.42 -23.26
CA THR A 52 -15.85 5.78 -22.35
C THR A 52 -16.33 4.44 -22.89
N ILE A 53 -16.71 3.56 -21.97
CA ILE A 53 -17.41 2.31 -22.27
C ILE A 53 -18.75 2.31 -21.55
N GLU A 54 -19.81 1.86 -22.21
CA GLU A 54 -21.10 1.61 -21.58
C GLU A 54 -21.15 0.13 -21.12
N PHE A 55 -21.47 -0.09 -19.86
CA PHE A 55 -21.50 -1.43 -19.26
C PHE A 55 -22.80 -2.15 -19.57
N ASP A 56 -22.69 -3.46 -19.74
CA ASP A 56 -23.77 -4.43 -19.68
C ASP A 56 -23.44 -5.55 -18.70
N PHE A 57 -24.41 -6.46 -18.46
CA PHE A 57 -24.19 -7.57 -17.52
C PHE A 57 -23.13 -8.54 -18.00
N ALA A 58 -23.02 -8.79 -19.30
CA ALA A 58 -22.04 -9.73 -19.86
C ALA A 58 -20.61 -9.20 -19.68
N PHE A 59 -20.40 -7.90 -19.90
CA PHE A 59 -19.10 -7.28 -19.65
C PHE A 59 -18.76 -7.30 -18.16
N CYS A 60 -19.72 -7.03 -17.26
CA CYS A 60 -19.51 -7.11 -15.83
C CYS A 60 -19.09 -8.52 -15.38
N ASP A 61 -19.77 -9.57 -15.89
CA ASP A 61 -19.41 -10.95 -15.59
C ASP A 61 -17.99 -11.30 -16.06
N LYS A 62 -17.61 -10.82 -17.22
CA LYS A 62 -16.27 -11.06 -17.78
C LYS A 62 -15.15 -10.48 -16.93
N ILE A 63 -15.34 -9.31 -16.31
CA ILE A 63 -14.27 -8.63 -15.55
C ILE A 63 -14.28 -8.93 -14.06
N MET A 64 -15.37 -9.44 -13.49
CA MET A 64 -15.62 -9.46 -12.04
C MET A 64 -14.51 -10.13 -11.22
N ASN A 65 -13.91 -11.18 -11.73
CA ASN A 65 -12.89 -11.97 -11.04
C ASN A 65 -11.47 -11.77 -11.62
N VAL A 66 -11.28 -10.73 -12.43
CA VAL A 66 -10.02 -10.48 -13.13
C VAL A 66 -9.24 -9.37 -12.43
N GLY A 67 -7.94 -9.57 -12.23
CA GLY A 67 -7.05 -8.54 -11.69
C GLY A 67 -6.88 -7.33 -12.63
N GLY A 68 -6.31 -6.26 -12.11
CA GLY A 68 -6.11 -5.01 -12.85
C GLY A 68 -7.38 -4.16 -12.96
N SER A 69 -7.44 -3.27 -13.95
CA SER A 69 -8.56 -2.38 -14.20
C SER A 69 -8.98 -2.39 -15.67
N ALA A 70 -10.22 -2.81 -15.96
CA ALA A 70 -10.81 -2.75 -17.30
C ALA A 70 -10.98 -1.31 -17.82
N LEU A 71 -11.00 -0.32 -16.93
CA LEU A 71 -11.08 1.09 -17.25
C LEU A 71 -9.71 1.76 -17.42
N GLN A 72 -8.63 1.01 -17.34
CA GLN A 72 -7.29 1.58 -17.24
C GLN A 72 -7.20 2.53 -16.04
N MET A 73 -6.05 3.14 -15.83
CA MET A 73 -5.84 4.06 -14.69
C MET A 73 -4.86 5.15 -15.09
N SER A 74 -4.95 6.30 -14.42
CA SER A 74 -3.92 7.34 -14.50
C SER A 74 -3.64 7.94 -13.13
N ARG A 75 -2.45 8.54 -12.99
CA ARG A 75 -2.05 9.31 -11.80
C ARG A 75 -2.27 10.82 -12.00
N HIS A 76 -2.98 11.20 -13.07
CA HIS A 76 -3.28 12.60 -13.33
C HIS A 76 -4.11 13.20 -12.20
N LYS A 77 -3.63 14.30 -11.64
CA LYS A 77 -4.30 15.12 -10.62
C LYS A 77 -4.76 16.42 -11.29
N PRO A 78 -6.01 16.50 -11.77
CA PRO A 78 -6.45 17.68 -12.50
C PRO A 78 -6.45 18.92 -11.60
N LYS A 79 -6.04 20.05 -12.17
CA LYS A 79 -6.19 21.37 -11.56
C LYS A 79 -7.63 21.82 -11.68
N ASN A 80 -8.05 22.82 -10.87
CA ASN A 80 -9.44 23.30 -10.88
C ASN A 80 -9.84 23.88 -12.24
N GLU A 81 -8.90 24.46 -12.99
CA GLU A 81 -9.10 25.04 -14.32
C GLU A 81 -9.43 23.99 -15.39
N GLU A 82 -9.12 22.72 -15.13
CA GLU A 82 -9.45 21.61 -16.03
C GLU A 82 -10.89 21.12 -15.86
N PHE A 83 -11.55 21.47 -14.75
CA PHE A 83 -12.91 20.98 -14.46
C PHE A 83 -13.94 21.52 -15.45
N LYS A 84 -14.84 20.64 -15.91
CA LYS A 84 -15.91 20.93 -16.88
C LYS A 84 -17.19 20.23 -16.46
N THR A 85 -18.31 20.87 -16.75
CA THR A 85 -19.65 20.34 -16.46
C THR A 85 -20.24 19.50 -17.60
N ASP A 86 -19.76 19.71 -18.83
CA ASP A 86 -20.39 19.21 -20.08
C ASP A 86 -20.61 17.71 -20.06
N PHE A 87 -19.61 16.93 -19.64
CA PHE A 87 -19.74 15.48 -19.58
C PHE A 87 -20.89 15.04 -18.68
N PHE A 88 -21.02 15.65 -17.52
CA PHE A 88 -22.04 15.30 -16.52
C PHE A 88 -23.45 15.68 -17.00
N VAL A 89 -23.59 16.87 -17.57
CA VAL A 89 -24.86 17.38 -18.10
C VAL A 89 -25.28 16.58 -19.31
N ASN A 90 -24.41 16.41 -20.30
CA ASN A 90 -24.71 15.74 -21.57
C ASN A 90 -25.02 14.24 -21.39
N ASN A 91 -24.58 13.63 -20.32
CA ASN A 91 -24.87 12.23 -20.01
C ASN A 91 -25.94 12.04 -18.93
N ASN A 92 -26.53 13.11 -18.40
CA ASN A 92 -27.51 13.08 -17.30
C ASN A 92 -26.98 12.26 -16.09
N VAL A 93 -25.70 12.51 -15.73
CA VAL A 93 -25.02 11.80 -14.62
C VAL A 93 -25.66 12.17 -13.27
N LYS A 94 -25.98 11.19 -12.46
CA LYS A 94 -26.54 11.35 -11.10
C LYS A 94 -25.55 10.98 -10.02
N LEU A 95 -24.58 10.15 -10.33
CA LEU A 95 -23.55 9.69 -9.41
C LEU A 95 -22.19 9.59 -10.11
N LEU A 96 -21.18 10.15 -9.51
CA LEU A 96 -19.78 9.90 -9.82
C LEU A 96 -19.23 8.90 -8.78
N VAL A 97 -18.84 7.72 -9.24
CA VAL A 97 -18.14 6.71 -8.43
C VAL A 97 -16.66 6.78 -8.77
N THR A 98 -15.84 7.02 -7.75
CA THR A 98 -14.39 7.08 -7.91
C THR A 98 -13.74 5.95 -7.10
N ILE A 99 -12.78 5.25 -7.69
CA ILE A 99 -12.06 4.14 -7.07
C ILE A 99 -10.58 4.52 -7.00
N GLY A 100 -10.00 4.62 -5.80
CA GLY A 100 -8.60 5.04 -5.69
C GLY A 100 -8.12 5.26 -4.27
N GLY A 101 -6.94 5.86 -4.14
CA GLY A 101 -6.38 6.31 -2.87
C GLY A 101 -6.86 7.70 -2.47
N ASP A 102 -6.20 8.28 -1.48
CA ASP A 102 -6.46 9.61 -0.92
C ASP A 102 -6.51 10.73 -1.96
N ASP A 103 -5.54 10.79 -2.85
CA ASP A 103 -5.49 11.78 -3.95
C ASP A 103 -6.73 11.71 -4.87
N THR A 104 -7.21 10.49 -5.15
CA THR A 104 -8.41 10.29 -5.98
C THR A 104 -9.66 10.75 -5.24
N ALA A 105 -9.73 10.48 -3.94
CA ALA A 105 -10.83 10.89 -3.08
C ALA A 105 -10.90 12.42 -2.92
N SER A 106 -9.78 13.07 -2.63
CA SER A 106 -9.67 14.52 -2.52
C SER A 106 -10.05 15.23 -3.84
N THR A 107 -9.59 14.70 -4.98
CA THR A 107 -9.98 15.23 -6.30
C THR A 107 -11.48 15.09 -6.54
N ALA A 108 -12.09 13.95 -6.18
CA ALA A 108 -13.54 13.76 -6.31
C ALA A 108 -14.33 14.79 -5.49
N ASN A 109 -13.87 15.11 -4.29
CA ASN A 109 -14.50 16.12 -3.45
C ASN A 109 -14.42 17.53 -4.07
N ARG A 110 -13.27 17.90 -4.64
CA ARG A 110 -13.08 19.16 -5.37
C ARG A 110 -14.02 19.26 -6.58
N ILE A 111 -14.15 18.18 -7.35
CA ILE A 111 -15.08 18.13 -8.50
C ILE A 111 -16.52 18.31 -8.03
N SER A 112 -16.93 17.65 -6.95
CA SER A 112 -18.29 17.79 -6.42
C SER A 112 -18.60 19.22 -6.01
N LYS A 113 -17.67 19.92 -5.36
CA LYS A 113 -17.80 21.34 -5.02
C LYS A 113 -17.96 22.21 -6.27
N PHE A 114 -17.08 22.03 -7.26
CA PHE A 114 -17.12 22.73 -8.53
C PHE A 114 -18.47 22.53 -9.25
N LEU A 115 -18.97 21.27 -9.31
CA LEU A 115 -20.24 20.97 -9.97
C LEU A 115 -21.42 21.65 -9.23
N ALA A 116 -21.43 21.64 -7.90
CA ALA A 116 -22.45 22.31 -7.10
C ALA A 116 -22.45 23.82 -7.33
N GLU A 117 -21.30 24.47 -7.38
CA GLU A 117 -21.14 25.90 -7.69
C GLU A 117 -21.63 26.25 -9.10
N ASN A 118 -21.60 25.30 -10.04
CA ASN A 118 -22.11 25.44 -11.40
C ASN A 118 -23.54 24.89 -11.57
N HIS A 119 -24.29 24.71 -10.50
CA HIS A 119 -25.68 24.24 -10.47
C HIS A 119 -25.88 22.82 -11.07
N VAL A 120 -24.84 22.00 -11.08
CA VAL A 120 -24.89 20.59 -11.47
C VAL A 120 -24.90 19.72 -10.23
N SER A 121 -26.10 19.23 -9.86
CA SER A 121 -26.25 18.38 -8.66
C SER A 121 -26.02 16.92 -9.00
N ILE A 122 -24.92 16.36 -8.53
CA ILE A 122 -24.61 14.92 -8.57
C ILE A 122 -24.14 14.45 -7.18
N GLN A 123 -24.38 13.18 -6.88
CA GLN A 123 -23.73 12.56 -5.72
C GLN A 123 -22.31 12.11 -6.10
N ASN A 124 -21.42 12.08 -5.13
CA ASN A 124 -20.08 11.55 -5.26
C ASN A 124 -19.82 10.57 -4.14
N ILE A 125 -19.47 9.33 -4.48
CA ILE A 125 -19.12 8.27 -3.53
C ILE A 125 -17.79 7.68 -3.97
N HIS A 126 -16.84 7.64 -3.04
CA HIS A 126 -15.51 7.10 -3.26
C HIS A 126 -15.39 5.69 -2.71
N VAL A 127 -14.71 4.80 -3.43
CA VAL A 127 -14.35 3.46 -2.97
C VAL A 127 -12.84 3.45 -2.66
N PRO A 128 -12.47 3.34 -1.37
CA PRO A 128 -11.09 3.45 -0.94
C PRO A 128 -10.27 2.23 -1.36
N LYS A 129 -9.17 2.44 -2.08
CA LYS A 129 -8.33 1.43 -2.67
C LYS A 129 -6.86 1.69 -2.38
N THR A 130 -6.19 0.74 -1.72
CA THR A 130 -4.71 0.69 -1.62
C THR A 130 -4.26 -0.70 -1.16
N ILE A 131 -3.12 -1.18 -1.67
CA ILE A 131 -2.48 -2.39 -1.12
C ILE A 131 -1.65 -2.08 0.13
N ASP A 132 -1.40 -0.80 0.43
CA ASP A 132 -0.55 -0.37 1.55
C ASP A 132 -1.30 -0.39 2.89
N ASN A 133 -2.64 -0.53 2.86
CA ASN A 133 -3.52 -0.55 4.04
C ASN A 133 -3.42 0.70 4.92
N ASP A 134 -3.08 1.82 4.33
CA ASP A 134 -2.73 3.08 4.99
C ASP A 134 -3.88 4.09 5.09
N LEU A 135 -5.06 3.80 4.55
CA LEU A 135 -6.22 4.68 4.71
C LEU A 135 -6.85 4.55 6.10
N PRO A 136 -7.37 5.66 6.67
CA PRO A 136 -7.92 5.70 8.03
C PRO A 136 -9.34 5.11 8.09
N LEU A 137 -9.50 3.86 7.67
CA LEU A 137 -10.75 3.11 7.76
C LEU A 137 -11.02 2.69 9.21
N PRO A 138 -12.28 2.33 9.57
CA PRO A 138 -12.61 1.83 10.88
C PRO A 138 -11.69 0.69 11.34
N GLU A 139 -11.42 0.62 12.65
CA GLU A 139 -10.53 -0.38 13.21
C GLU A 139 -10.96 -1.80 12.81
N GLY A 140 -9.98 -2.63 12.46
CA GLY A 140 -10.22 -3.99 11.99
C GLY A 140 -10.61 -4.11 10.51
N THR A 141 -10.90 -2.99 9.82
CA THR A 141 -11.27 -2.99 8.40
C THR A 141 -10.05 -2.77 7.52
N PRO A 142 -9.64 -3.72 6.68
CA PRO A 142 -8.55 -3.51 5.72
C PRO A 142 -9.02 -2.67 4.53
N THR A 143 -8.10 -2.03 3.83
CA THR A 143 -8.36 -1.53 2.48
C THR A 143 -8.45 -2.70 1.50
N PHE A 144 -9.33 -2.62 0.49
CA PHE A 144 -9.41 -3.70 -0.47
C PHE A 144 -8.13 -3.80 -1.31
N GLY A 145 -7.78 -5.02 -1.67
CA GLY A 145 -6.54 -5.36 -2.36
C GLY A 145 -5.37 -5.66 -1.42
N TYR A 146 -5.40 -5.18 -0.18
CA TYR A 146 -4.34 -5.45 0.79
C TYR A 146 -4.25 -6.93 1.16
N GLN A 147 -5.38 -7.61 1.39
CA GLN A 147 -5.34 -9.03 1.80
C GLN A 147 -4.79 -9.91 0.67
N THR A 148 -5.23 -9.69 -0.56
CA THR A 148 -4.69 -10.39 -1.73
C THR A 148 -3.21 -10.10 -1.93
N ALA A 149 -2.79 -8.83 -1.84
CA ALA A 149 -1.40 -8.45 -1.99
C ALA A 149 -0.51 -9.07 -0.91
N LYS A 150 -0.97 -9.08 0.34
CA LYS A 150 -0.27 -9.71 1.47
C LYS A 150 -0.15 -11.23 1.27
N GLU A 151 -1.22 -11.91 0.85
CA GLU A 151 -1.26 -13.35 0.63
C GLU A 151 -0.33 -13.76 -0.51
N THR A 152 -0.37 -13.04 -1.63
CA THR A 152 0.55 -13.26 -2.77
C THR A 152 1.99 -12.98 -2.37
N GLY A 153 2.24 -11.88 -1.67
CA GLY A 153 3.57 -11.51 -1.17
C GLY A 153 4.12 -12.54 -0.18
N ALA A 154 3.26 -13.09 0.69
CA ALA A 154 3.65 -14.16 1.61
C ALA A 154 4.02 -15.45 0.86
N SER A 155 3.31 -15.80 -0.21
CA SER A 155 3.67 -16.95 -1.05
C SER A 155 5.05 -16.80 -1.69
N ILE A 156 5.34 -15.61 -2.24
CA ILE A 156 6.66 -15.29 -2.80
C ILE A 156 7.73 -15.34 -1.70
N ALA A 157 7.48 -14.68 -0.58
CA ALA A 157 8.42 -14.61 0.54
C ALA A 157 8.73 -16.00 1.15
N ALA A 158 7.73 -16.86 1.25
CA ALA A 158 7.92 -18.24 1.72
C ALA A 158 8.85 -19.03 0.77
N THR A 159 8.69 -18.87 -0.54
CA THR A 159 9.57 -19.49 -1.53
C THR A 159 11.01 -18.98 -1.42
N VAL A 160 11.18 -17.66 -1.22
CA VAL A 160 12.49 -17.04 -0.99
C VAL A 160 13.13 -17.55 0.31
N TYR A 161 12.33 -17.72 1.36
CA TYR A 161 12.84 -18.24 2.64
C TYR A 161 13.27 -19.69 2.55
N GLU A 162 12.58 -20.50 1.74
CA GLU A 162 12.97 -21.88 1.47
C GLU A 162 14.28 -21.96 0.65
N ASP A 163 14.49 -21.03 -0.30
CA ASP A 163 15.79 -20.88 -0.97
C ASP A 163 16.88 -20.51 0.05
N ALA A 164 16.61 -19.56 0.96
CA ALA A 164 17.54 -19.20 2.03
C ALA A 164 17.99 -20.42 2.82
N ARG A 165 17.03 -21.24 3.26
CA ARG A 165 17.26 -22.46 4.02
C ARG A 165 18.08 -23.49 3.23
N THR A 166 17.76 -23.65 1.93
CA THR A 166 18.37 -24.68 1.06
C THR A 166 19.79 -24.30 0.68
N SER A 167 20.04 -23.02 0.40
CA SER A 167 21.33 -22.51 -0.11
C SER A 167 22.28 -22.00 0.98
N GLY A 168 21.83 -21.90 2.24
CA GLY A 168 22.61 -21.31 3.33
C GLY A 168 22.88 -19.82 3.12
N ASN A 169 21.97 -19.09 2.46
CA ASN A 169 22.09 -17.66 2.19
C ASN A 169 21.14 -16.82 3.05
N TRP A 170 21.38 -15.52 3.05
CA TRP A 170 20.42 -14.52 3.53
C TRP A 170 19.75 -13.82 2.37
N PHE A 171 18.53 -13.35 2.59
CA PHE A 171 17.82 -12.51 1.64
C PHE A 171 17.42 -11.18 2.29
N VAL A 172 17.65 -10.09 1.56
CA VAL A 172 17.15 -8.76 1.90
C VAL A 172 15.96 -8.50 0.99
N VAL A 173 14.77 -8.55 1.57
CA VAL A 173 13.49 -8.42 0.84
C VAL A 173 12.94 -7.03 1.09
N SER A 174 12.65 -6.26 0.04
CA SER A 174 11.91 -5.01 0.16
C SER A 174 10.47 -5.22 -0.28
N ALA A 175 9.51 -4.70 0.49
CA ALA A 175 8.10 -4.74 0.15
C ALA A 175 7.53 -3.32 0.02
N MET A 176 6.60 -3.13 -0.92
CA MET A 176 5.87 -1.87 -1.10
C MET A 176 5.20 -1.40 0.20
N GLY A 177 4.97 -0.10 0.30
CA GLY A 177 4.38 0.60 1.44
C GLY A 177 5.04 1.96 1.61
N ARG A 178 4.39 3.05 1.14
CA ARG A 178 5.00 4.39 1.07
C ARG A 178 5.28 5.00 2.45
N GLU A 179 4.26 5.06 3.30
CA GLU A 179 4.32 5.73 4.61
C GLU A 179 4.06 4.75 5.77
N ALA A 180 3.49 3.57 5.47
CA ALA A 180 3.13 2.57 6.46
C ALA A 180 3.71 1.19 6.14
N GLY A 181 4.13 0.47 7.17
CA GLY A 181 4.77 -0.83 7.07
C GLY A 181 3.82 -2.04 7.02
N HIS A 182 2.50 -1.83 6.85
CA HIS A 182 1.51 -2.91 6.94
C HIS A 182 1.81 -4.11 6.04
N LEU A 183 2.20 -3.87 4.78
CA LEU A 183 2.43 -4.94 3.82
C LEU A 183 3.68 -5.74 4.19
N ALA A 184 4.79 -5.07 4.46
CA ALA A 184 6.03 -5.70 4.90
C ALA A 184 5.83 -6.49 6.21
N PHE A 185 5.15 -5.87 7.19
CA PHE A 185 4.81 -6.52 8.46
C PHE A 185 3.95 -7.76 8.24
N GLY A 186 2.88 -7.62 7.43
CA GLY A 186 1.96 -8.72 7.15
C GLY A 186 2.63 -9.91 6.45
N ILE A 187 3.46 -9.65 5.46
CA ILE A 187 4.22 -10.69 4.73
C ILE A 187 5.24 -11.34 5.66
N GLY A 188 6.09 -10.54 6.31
CA GLY A 188 7.16 -11.05 7.17
C GLY A 188 6.65 -11.85 8.37
N ALA A 189 5.59 -11.39 9.01
CA ALA A 189 4.94 -12.10 10.11
C ALA A 189 4.33 -13.43 9.66
N SER A 190 3.69 -13.46 8.48
CA SER A 190 3.10 -14.69 7.94
C SER A 190 4.14 -15.76 7.59
N CYS A 191 5.33 -15.35 7.18
CA CYS A 191 6.43 -16.24 6.81
C CYS A 191 7.43 -16.49 7.95
N HIS A 192 7.16 -15.97 9.14
CA HIS A 192 8.07 -16.07 10.29
C HIS A 192 9.51 -15.61 9.97
N TYR A 193 9.63 -14.51 9.22
CA TYR A 193 10.94 -13.94 8.94
C TYR A 193 11.63 -13.50 10.24
N PRO A 194 12.92 -13.81 10.42
CA PRO A 194 13.64 -13.49 11.64
C PRO A 194 13.89 -12.00 11.85
N MET A 195 13.66 -11.16 10.83
CA MET A 195 13.71 -9.70 10.96
C MET A 195 12.69 -9.04 10.05
N ILE A 196 11.93 -8.12 10.63
CA ILE A 196 10.96 -7.25 9.94
C ILE A 196 11.32 -5.83 10.32
N ILE A 197 11.52 -4.96 9.34
CA ILE A 197 11.87 -3.55 9.55
C ILE A 197 10.81 -2.66 8.87
N ILE A 198 10.10 -1.90 9.68
CA ILE A 198 9.05 -0.98 9.23
C ILE A 198 9.26 0.41 9.84
N PRO A 199 8.79 1.49 9.18
CA PRO A 199 9.00 2.86 9.67
C PRO A 199 8.54 3.07 11.10
N GLU A 200 7.42 2.46 11.48
CA GLU A 200 6.77 2.61 12.78
C GLU A 200 7.59 2.09 13.97
N MET A 201 8.64 1.31 13.72
CA MET A 201 9.55 0.83 14.77
C MET A 201 10.44 1.94 15.33
N PHE A 202 10.64 3.01 14.54
CA PHE A 202 11.53 4.10 14.91
C PHE A 202 10.74 5.26 15.52
N ASN A 203 11.14 5.67 16.73
CA ASN A 203 10.53 6.81 17.41
C ASN A 203 11.02 8.17 16.88
N GLU A 204 11.73 8.17 15.77
CA GLU A 204 12.39 9.33 15.19
C GLU A 204 11.71 9.76 13.88
N THR A 205 11.69 11.05 13.61
CA THR A 205 11.18 11.59 12.35
C THR A 205 12.09 11.27 11.16
N ARG A 206 13.33 10.85 11.42
CA ARG A 206 14.33 10.46 10.43
C ARG A 206 15.04 9.19 10.91
N ILE A 207 15.16 8.24 10.01
CA ILE A 207 15.78 6.95 10.25
C ILE A 207 17.19 6.97 9.67
N SER A 208 18.19 6.45 10.38
CA SER A 208 19.54 6.32 9.82
C SER A 208 19.75 4.95 9.17
N ILE A 209 20.50 4.95 8.07
CA ILE A 209 20.92 3.71 7.37
C ILE A 209 21.71 2.81 8.35
N GLU A 210 22.54 3.41 9.19
CA GLU A 210 23.33 2.66 10.17
C GLU A 210 22.45 1.83 11.11
N LYS A 211 21.35 2.41 11.64
CA LYS A 211 20.41 1.68 12.50
C LYS A 211 19.78 0.50 11.76
N ILE A 212 19.36 0.70 10.50
CA ILE A 212 18.77 -0.36 9.67
C ILE A 212 19.77 -1.51 9.50
N ILE A 213 21.01 -1.20 9.14
CA ILE A 213 22.07 -2.22 8.96
C ILE A 213 22.40 -2.93 10.28
N LYS A 214 22.46 -2.20 11.40
CA LYS A 214 22.65 -2.81 12.73
C LYS A 214 21.53 -3.79 13.09
N LEU A 215 20.26 -3.48 12.78
CA LEU A 215 19.14 -4.41 12.99
C LEU A 215 19.28 -5.69 12.17
N MET A 216 19.69 -5.58 10.90
CA MET A 216 19.94 -6.75 10.06
C MET A 216 21.07 -7.62 10.63
N ILE A 217 22.18 -7.00 11.03
CA ILE A 217 23.33 -7.69 11.61
C ILE A 217 22.97 -8.35 12.93
N SER A 218 22.20 -7.65 13.77
CA SER A 218 21.65 -8.20 15.01
C SER A 218 20.96 -9.55 14.77
N SER A 219 20.10 -9.61 13.75
CA SER A 219 19.40 -10.85 13.39
C SER A 219 20.33 -11.92 12.85
N ILE A 220 21.26 -11.56 11.98
CA ILE A 220 22.25 -12.49 11.43
C ILE A 220 23.08 -13.13 12.55
N ILE A 221 23.62 -12.33 13.44
CA ILE A 221 24.48 -12.81 14.55
C ILE A 221 23.68 -13.64 15.54
N LYS A 222 22.47 -13.21 15.91
CA LYS A 222 21.59 -14.01 16.78
C LYS A 222 21.36 -15.40 16.20
N ARG A 223 21.08 -15.49 14.91
CA ARG A 223 20.87 -16.79 14.26
C ARG A 223 22.13 -17.64 14.21
N LYS A 224 23.31 -17.01 13.98
CA LYS A 224 24.58 -17.73 14.07
C LYS A 224 24.84 -18.29 15.47
N ILE A 225 24.54 -17.53 16.53
CA ILE A 225 24.60 -18.01 17.92
C ILE A 225 23.69 -19.23 18.12
N LEU A 226 22.54 -19.27 17.44
CA LEU A 226 21.61 -20.40 17.49
C LEU A 226 21.98 -21.56 16.54
N GLY A 227 23.13 -21.47 15.85
CA GLY A 227 23.55 -22.50 14.88
C GLY A 227 22.78 -22.48 13.56
N ILE A 228 22.20 -21.34 13.19
CA ILE A 228 21.40 -21.18 11.96
C ILE A 228 22.09 -20.18 11.03
N ASP A 229 22.60 -20.64 9.90
CA ASP A 229 23.41 -19.85 8.96
C ASP A 229 22.62 -19.18 7.82
N TYR A 230 21.30 -19.29 7.80
CA TYR A 230 20.43 -18.71 6.78
C TYR A 230 19.35 -17.84 7.36
N GLY A 231 18.73 -17.00 6.53
CA GLY A 231 17.60 -16.19 6.96
C GLY A 231 17.14 -15.20 5.89
N ALA A 232 16.14 -14.41 6.26
CA ALA A 232 15.67 -13.29 5.46
C ALA A 232 15.29 -12.12 6.37
N VAL A 233 15.49 -10.91 5.86
CA VAL A 233 14.96 -9.70 6.43
C VAL A 233 13.97 -9.11 5.44
N ILE A 234 12.81 -8.66 5.90
CA ILE A 234 11.88 -7.88 5.10
C ILE A 234 11.85 -6.45 5.60
N ILE A 235 11.92 -5.51 4.65
CA ILE A 235 11.97 -4.07 4.91
C ILE A 235 10.85 -3.41 4.13
N SER A 236 10.05 -2.56 4.79
CA SER A 236 9.13 -1.70 4.08
C SER A 236 9.88 -0.66 3.25
N GLU A 237 9.51 -0.44 1.99
CA GLU A 237 10.10 0.62 1.18
C GLU A 237 9.91 2.00 1.82
N GLY A 238 8.89 2.16 2.66
CA GLY A 238 8.62 3.37 3.43
C GLY A 238 9.79 3.80 4.30
N VAL A 239 10.58 2.86 4.83
CA VAL A 239 11.79 3.17 5.59
C VAL A 239 12.74 4.07 4.79
N PHE A 240 12.83 3.87 3.47
CA PHE A 240 13.68 4.66 2.60
C PHE A 240 13.23 6.13 2.48
N HIS A 241 11.91 6.40 2.58
CA HIS A 241 11.37 7.76 2.56
C HIS A 241 11.67 8.57 3.83
N PHE A 242 12.05 7.91 4.92
CA PHE A 242 12.46 8.56 6.16
C PHE A 242 13.98 8.79 6.27
N LEU A 243 14.77 8.34 5.29
CA LEU A 243 16.20 8.67 5.21
C LEU A 243 16.41 10.13 4.82
N THR A 244 17.52 10.71 5.25
CA THR A 244 17.92 12.05 4.78
C THR A 244 18.51 11.99 3.38
N ASN A 245 18.43 13.09 2.63
CA ASN A 245 19.10 13.17 1.32
C ASN A 245 20.61 12.90 1.44
N THR A 246 21.25 13.39 2.49
CA THR A 246 22.67 13.15 2.77
C THR A 246 22.99 11.66 2.94
N GLU A 247 22.14 10.91 3.60
CA GLU A 247 22.32 9.47 3.76
C GLU A 247 22.07 8.72 2.46
N ILE A 248 21.09 9.16 1.66
CA ILE A 248 20.81 8.61 0.35
C ILE A 248 22.00 8.85 -0.59
N GLU A 249 22.54 10.06 -0.63
CA GLU A 249 23.74 10.42 -1.41
C GLU A 249 24.98 9.65 -0.96
N ALA A 250 25.13 9.43 0.35
CA ALA A 250 26.24 8.64 0.90
C ALA A 250 26.22 7.16 0.49
N THR A 251 25.14 6.67 -0.12
CA THR A 251 25.09 5.30 -0.67
C THR A 251 25.95 5.15 -1.95
N GLU A 252 26.44 6.24 -2.52
CA GLU A 252 27.20 6.28 -3.80
C GLU A 252 26.42 5.70 -4.99
N ILE A 253 25.10 5.65 -4.92
CA ILE A 253 24.25 5.16 -5.98
C ILE A 253 23.83 6.33 -6.87
N ASN A 254 23.93 6.15 -8.18
CA ASN A 254 23.44 7.13 -9.14
C ASN A 254 21.92 7.15 -9.14
N PHE A 255 21.33 8.22 -8.60
CA PHE A 255 19.90 8.49 -8.68
C PHE A 255 19.61 9.38 -9.90
N THR A 256 18.47 9.14 -10.54
CA THR A 256 17.81 10.16 -11.36
C THR A 256 17.09 11.12 -10.44
N TYR A 257 17.04 12.40 -10.80
CA TYR A 257 16.40 13.44 -10.00
C TYR A 257 15.20 14.00 -10.78
N ASP A 258 14.14 14.31 -10.08
CA ASP A 258 12.97 14.98 -10.66
C ASP A 258 13.28 16.46 -10.97
N ASP A 259 12.36 17.16 -11.64
CA ASP A 259 12.50 18.57 -12.01
C ASP A 259 12.63 19.52 -10.80
N HIS A 260 12.45 19.02 -9.59
CA HIS A 260 12.60 19.76 -8.33
C HIS A 260 13.85 19.39 -7.54
N GLY A 261 14.71 18.52 -8.10
CA GLY A 261 15.96 18.09 -7.48
C GLY A 261 15.82 17.02 -6.40
N HIS A 262 14.68 16.33 -6.34
CA HIS A 262 14.50 15.19 -5.45
C HIS A 262 14.87 13.88 -6.13
N PRO A 263 15.60 12.96 -5.44
CA PRO A 263 15.94 11.67 -6.04
C PRO A 263 14.70 10.85 -6.37
N GLU A 264 14.64 10.37 -7.61
CA GLU A 264 13.56 9.49 -8.09
C GLU A 264 13.71 8.08 -7.52
N LEU A 265 13.32 7.93 -6.26
CA LEU A 265 13.48 6.69 -5.50
C LEU A 265 12.69 5.49 -6.09
N GLY A 266 11.70 5.76 -6.93
CA GLY A 266 10.89 4.74 -7.60
C GLY A 266 11.67 3.88 -8.61
N ASN A 267 12.77 4.40 -9.12
CA ASN A 267 13.57 3.76 -10.17
C ASN A 267 14.72 2.91 -9.62
N VAL A 268 14.89 2.86 -8.29
CA VAL A 268 16.02 2.18 -7.65
C VAL A 268 15.51 1.03 -6.77
N SER A 269 16.16 -0.13 -6.86
CA SER A 269 15.88 -1.26 -5.99
C SER A 269 16.37 -0.99 -4.57
N LYS A 270 15.43 -0.83 -3.63
CA LYS A 270 15.74 -0.60 -2.21
C LYS A 270 16.38 -1.84 -1.59
N ALA A 271 15.91 -3.03 -1.94
CA ALA A 271 16.53 -4.28 -1.50
C ALA A 271 17.99 -4.37 -1.92
N HIS A 272 18.31 -3.94 -3.16
CA HIS A 272 19.69 -3.93 -3.65
C HIS A 272 20.57 -2.99 -2.83
N ILE A 273 20.09 -1.77 -2.54
CA ILE A 273 20.81 -0.78 -1.74
C ILE A 273 21.14 -1.35 -0.35
N PHE A 274 20.12 -1.80 0.36
CA PHE A 274 20.30 -2.33 1.71
C PHE A 274 21.18 -3.59 1.71
N ASN A 275 21.04 -4.45 0.70
CA ASN A 275 21.90 -5.62 0.55
C ASN A 275 23.37 -5.26 0.34
N MET A 276 23.65 -4.27 -0.51
CA MET A 276 25.00 -3.80 -0.77
C MET A 276 25.65 -3.20 0.50
N LEU A 277 24.92 -2.36 1.22
CA LEU A 277 25.38 -1.75 2.46
C LEU A 277 25.58 -2.81 3.57
N LEU A 278 24.69 -3.79 3.67
CA LEU A 278 24.83 -4.92 4.56
C LEU A 278 26.09 -5.73 4.25
N GLN A 279 26.35 -6.07 2.98
CA GLN A 279 27.53 -6.80 2.57
C GLN A 279 28.83 -6.03 2.88
N LYS A 280 28.85 -4.69 2.64
CA LYS A 280 29.98 -3.83 3.02
C LYS A 280 30.25 -3.92 4.50
N LYS A 281 29.22 -3.80 5.37
CA LYS A 281 29.37 -3.84 6.82
C LYS A 281 29.77 -5.22 7.34
N LEU A 282 29.20 -6.29 6.81
CA LEU A 282 29.60 -7.67 7.16
C LEU A 282 31.07 -7.95 6.83
N LYS A 283 31.58 -7.40 5.70
CA LYS A 283 33.00 -7.51 5.34
C LYS A 283 33.89 -6.77 6.33
N GLU A 284 33.52 -5.56 6.76
CA GLU A 284 34.23 -4.80 7.79
C GLU A 284 34.32 -5.59 9.11
N LEU A 285 33.22 -6.22 9.49
CA LEU A 285 33.12 -7.05 10.71
C LEU A 285 33.80 -8.43 10.56
N LYS A 286 34.27 -8.78 9.37
CA LYS A 286 34.82 -10.10 9.03
C LYS A 286 33.83 -11.24 9.25
N VAL A 287 32.54 -10.96 9.14
CA VAL A 287 31.46 -11.95 9.26
C VAL A 287 31.12 -12.50 7.87
N SER A 288 31.43 -13.79 7.65
CA SER A 288 31.17 -14.44 6.36
C SER A 288 29.69 -14.82 6.25
N VAL A 289 28.94 -14.05 5.45
CA VAL A 289 27.55 -14.30 5.11
C VAL A 289 27.31 -13.84 3.67
N LYS A 290 26.64 -14.66 2.87
CA LYS A 290 26.17 -14.26 1.53
C LYS A 290 24.73 -13.81 1.63
N SER A 291 24.40 -12.65 1.04
CA SER A 291 23.03 -12.18 0.96
C SER A 291 22.65 -11.75 -0.46
N ARG A 292 21.35 -11.78 -0.77
CA ARG A 292 20.79 -11.46 -2.08
C ARG A 292 19.56 -10.56 -1.92
N PRO A 293 19.37 -9.58 -2.82
CA PRO A 293 18.20 -8.71 -2.79
C PRO A 293 17.00 -9.34 -3.50
N VAL A 294 15.80 -9.06 -3.00
CA VAL A 294 14.51 -9.40 -3.62
C VAL A 294 13.54 -8.23 -3.44
N GLU A 295 12.85 -7.83 -4.51
CA GLU A 295 11.79 -6.82 -4.45
C GLU A 295 10.43 -7.54 -4.54
N ILE A 296 9.49 -7.16 -3.67
CA ILE A 296 8.09 -7.59 -3.71
C ILE A 296 7.22 -6.33 -3.90
N GLY A 297 6.63 -6.17 -5.08
CA GLY A 297 5.98 -4.92 -5.40
C GLY A 297 4.95 -4.97 -6.52
N TYR A 298 5.32 -4.65 -7.73
CA TYR A 298 4.40 -4.48 -8.86
C TYR A 298 3.61 -5.75 -9.19
N GLU A 299 4.19 -6.92 -9.00
CA GLU A 299 3.55 -8.24 -9.21
C GLU A 299 2.34 -8.46 -8.29
N LEU A 300 2.23 -7.71 -7.18
CA LEU A 300 1.10 -7.81 -6.25
C LEU A 300 -0.14 -7.04 -6.73
N ARG A 301 0.02 -6.09 -7.65
CA ARG A 301 -1.02 -5.08 -7.96
C ARG A 301 -2.14 -5.58 -8.86
N CYS A 302 -1.85 -6.53 -9.72
CA CYS A 302 -2.79 -6.99 -10.76
C CYS A 302 -3.08 -8.48 -10.70
N VAL A 303 -2.77 -9.13 -9.58
CA VAL A 303 -3.14 -10.53 -9.38
C VAL A 303 -4.64 -10.69 -9.25
N THR A 304 -5.13 -11.89 -9.54
CA THR A 304 -6.53 -12.27 -9.29
C THR A 304 -6.85 -12.06 -7.81
N PRO A 305 -7.95 -11.36 -7.49
CA PRO A 305 -8.33 -11.13 -6.10
C PRO A 305 -8.59 -12.44 -5.35
N SER A 306 -8.14 -12.53 -4.09
CA SER A 306 -8.47 -13.63 -3.19
C SER A 306 -9.97 -13.65 -2.88
N ALA A 307 -10.44 -14.77 -2.32
CA ALA A 307 -11.83 -14.90 -1.91
C ALA A 307 -12.28 -13.77 -0.96
N PHE A 308 -11.37 -13.34 -0.07
CA PHE A 308 -11.65 -12.21 0.82
C PHE A 308 -11.93 -10.92 0.03
N ASP A 309 -11.02 -10.53 -0.86
CA ASP A 309 -11.17 -9.29 -1.63
C ASP A 309 -12.32 -9.37 -2.65
N LEU A 310 -12.61 -10.55 -3.23
CA LEU A 310 -13.79 -10.73 -4.10
C LEU A 310 -15.09 -10.42 -3.36
N LEU A 311 -15.27 -10.98 -2.17
CA LEU A 311 -16.46 -10.71 -1.35
C LEU A 311 -16.50 -9.27 -0.86
N TYR A 312 -15.38 -8.78 -0.33
CA TYR A 312 -15.28 -7.44 0.23
C TYR A 312 -15.49 -6.34 -0.82
N CYS A 313 -14.86 -6.47 -1.99
CA CYS A 313 -15.05 -5.55 -3.12
C CYS A 313 -16.50 -5.58 -3.64
N SER A 314 -17.13 -6.75 -3.65
CA SER A 314 -18.55 -6.86 -4.02
C SER A 314 -19.45 -6.14 -3.02
N LEU A 315 -19.18 -6.29 -1.72
CA LEU A 315 -19.89 -5.60 -0.66
C LEU A 315 -19.75 -4.08 -0.77
N LEU A 316 -18.51 -3.58 -1.00
CA LEU A 316 -18.27 -2.15 -1.20
C LEU A 316 -18.99 -1.62 -2.44
N GLY A 317 -18.98 -2.36 -3.55
CA GLY A 317 -19.69 -1.98 -4.77
C GLY A 317 -21.21 -1.90 -4.59
N ILE A 318 -21.81 -2.85 -3.86
CA ILE A 318 -23.23 -2.81 -3.49
C ILE A 318 -23.47 -1.66 -2.50
N GLY A 319 -22.56 -1.45 -1.57
CA GLY A 319 -22.61 -0.37 -0.58
C GLY A 319 -22.65 1.03 -1.21
N VAL A 320 -21.98 1.24 -2.36
CA VAL A 320 -22.13 2.48 -3.13
C VAL A 320 -23.58 2.76 -3.48
N HIS A 321 -24.31 1.73 -3.92
CA HIS A 321 -25.73 1.87 -4.26
C HIS A 321 -26.60 2.13 -3.01
N THR A 322 -26.32 1.47 -1.90
CA THR A 322 -27.00 1.72 -0.61
C THR A 322 -26.85 3.20 -0.21
N LEU A 323 -25.61 3.72 -0.19
CA LEU A 323 -25.34 5.11 0.16
C LEU A 323 -25.97 6.10 -0.84
N PHE A 324 -25.98 5.76 -2.13
CA PHE A 324 -26.64 6.56 -3.15
C PHE A 324 -28.14 6.71 -2.86
N ASN A 325 -28.83 5.62 -2.58
CA ASN A 325 -30.27 5.62 -2.27
C ASN A 325 -30.59 6.36 -0.95
N GLU A 326 -29.67 6.36 -0.01
CA GLU A 326 -29.75 7.16 1.22
C GLU A 326 -29.45 8.66 1.02
N GLY A 327 -29.14 9.08 -0.20
CA GLY A 327 -28.80 10.48 -0.51
C GLY A 327 -27.43 10.91 0.01
N LYS A 328 -26.53 9.98 0.38
CA LYS A 328 -25.19 10.30 0.85
C LYS A 328 -24.30 10.78 -0.28
N THR A 329 -23.43 11.72 -0.01
CA THR A 329 -22.48 12.29 -0.98
C THR A 329 -21.23 12.83 -0.28
N GLY A 330 -20.11 12.92 -0.98
CA GLY A 330 -18.83 13.40 -0.44
C GLY A 330 -18.24 12.46 0.61
N CYS A 331 -18.50 11.16 0.48
CA CYS A 331 -18.03 10.15 1.42
C CYS A 331 -17.34 8.98 0.73
N MET A 332 -16.54 8.26 1.49
CA MET A 332 -16.04 6.94 1.15
C MET A 332 -17.05 5.87 1.61
N VAL A 333 -17.26 4.85 0.79
CA VAL A 333 -17.96 3.65 1.22
C VAL A 333 -17.02 2.78 2.05
N THR A 334 -17.43 2.42 3.25
CA THR A 334 -16.71 1.49 4.12
C THR A 334 -17.69 0.47 4.69
N SER A 335 -17.17 -0.57 5.33
CA SER A 335 -17.98 -1.47 6.13
C SER A 335 -17.35 -1.68 7.50
N ASN A 336 -18.16 -1.99 8.50
CA ASN A 336 -17.66 -2.50 9.76
C ASN A 336 -17.32 -4.00 9.64
N PRO A 337 -16.67 -4.61 10.65
CA PRO A 337 -16.40 -6.04 10.66
C PRO A 337 -17.65 -6.93 10.58
N GLY A 338 -18.82 -6.41 10.94
CA GLY A 338 -20.11 -7.09 10.80
C GLY A 338 -20.69 -7.08 9.39
N GLY A 339 -20.11 -6.28 8.48
CA GLY A 339 -20.57 -6.17 7.10
C GLY A 339 -21.55 -5.02 6.84
N ASP A 340 -21.91 -4.22 7.85
CA ASP A 340 -22.78 -3.06 7.64
C ASP A 340 -22.05 -1.96 6.87
N ILE A 341 -22.73 -1.36 5.91
CA ILE A 341 -22.19 -0.26 5.10
C ILE A 341 -22.23 1.05 5.90
N ILE A 342 -21.10 1.72 5.97
CA ILE A 342 -20.92 2.95 6.73
C ILE A 342 -20.28 4.02 5.80
N PRO A 343 -20.88 5.23 5.72
CA PRO A 343 -20.24 6.34 5.05
C PRO A 343 -19.13 6.94 5.92
N LEU A 344 -17.92 7.06 5.38
CA LEU A 344 -16.82 7.77 6.01
C LEU A 344 -16.60 9.08 5.24
N TYR A 345 -16.82 10.20 5.90
CA TYR A 345 -16.68 11.50 5.22
C TYR A 345 -15.23 11.95 5.19
N LEU A 346 -14.78 12.41 4.04
CA LEU A 346 -13.40 12.88 3.83
C LEU A 346 -13.02 13.98 4.82
N LYS A 347 -13.93 14.92 5.09
CA LYS A 347 -13.73 16.00 6.06
C LYS A 347 -13.42 15.53 7.49
N ASP A 348 -13.79 14.30 7.83
CA ASP A 348 -13.61 13.74 9.19
C ASP A 348 -12.24 13.03 9.33
N VAL A 349 -11.53 12.83 8.21
CA VAL A 349 -10.23 12.12 8.16
C VAL A 349 -9.10 12.95 7.55
N GLU A 350 -9.41 14.14 7.02
CA GLU A 350 -8.43 15.11 6.52
C GLU A 350 -7.86 15.94 7.67
N ASP A 351 -6.58 16.28 7.57
CA ASP A 351 -5.94 17.25 8.46
C ASP A 351 -6.29 18.69 8.05
N GLU A 352 -5.74 19.69 8.77
CA GLU A 352 -5.96 21.12 8.53
C GLU A 352 -5.57 21.57 7.10
N ASN A 353 -4.70 20.80 6.43
CA ASN A 353 -4.27 21.04 5.06
C ASN A 353 -5.09 20.24 4.02
N GLY A 354 -6.11 19.52 4.44
CA GLY A 354 -6.93 18.65 3.58
C GLY A 354 -6.23 17.36 3.14
N LYS A 355 -5.18 16.94 3.86
CA LYS A 355 -4.46 15.68 3.62
C LYS A 355 -4.99 14.61 4.56
N VAL A 356 -5.31 13.45 4.01
CA VAL A 356 -5.70 12.27 4.80
C VAL A 356 -4.49 11.74 5.56
N LYS A 357 -4.62 11.56 6.89
CA LYS A 357 -3.55 10.97 7.71
C LYS A 357 -3.44 9.48 7.44
N PRO A 358 -2.21 8.96 7.19
CA PRO A 358 -2.03 7.54 6.98
C PRO A 358 -2.31 6.76 8.27
N ARG A 359 -2.95 5.59 8.12
CA ARG A 359 -3.09 4.60 9.19
C ARG A 359 -1.78 3.81 9.29
N LEU A 360 -1.08 3.96 10.39
CA LEU A 360 0.18 3.29 10.67
C LEU A 360 -0.02 1.93 11.36
N VAL A 361 0.99 1.07 11.29
CA VAL A 361 1.03 -0.17 12.09
C VAL A 361 1.11 0.21 13.57
N ASN A 362 0.15 -0.23 14.35
CA ASN A 362 0.20 -0.02 15.80
C ASN A 362 1.22 -0.98 16.43
N ILE A 363 2.45 -0.50 16.61
CA ILE A 363 3.55 -1.28 17.20
C ILE A 363 3.31 -1.64 18.66
N GLN A 364 2.46 -0.90 19.38
CA GLN A 364 2.11 -1.16 20.76
C GLN A 364 0.96 -2.16 20.91
N SER A 365 0.29 -2.54 19.81
CA SER A 365 -0.77 -3.54 19.89
C SER A 365 -0.23 -4.89 20.35
N GLN A 366 -1.02 -5.62 21.14
CA GLN A 366 -0.66 -6.96 21.60
C GLN A 366 -0.26 -7.88 20.44
N LYS A 367 -0.98 -7.83 19.32
CA LYS A 367 -0.67 -8.61 18.12
C LYS A 367 0.75 -8.33 17.60
N THR A 368 1.11 -7.07 17.43
CA THR A 368 2.41 -6.67 16.90
C THR A 368 3.54 -7.02 17.87
N GLN A 369 3.32 -6.77 19.16
CA GLN A 369 4.27 -7.13 20.22
C GLN A 369 4.52 -8.65 20.31
N LEU A 370 3.48 -9.46 20.15
CA LEU A 370 3.62 -10.93 20.11
C LEU A 370 4.45 -11.39 18.91
N VAL A 371 4.26 -10.78 17.72
CA VAL A 371 5.08 -11.07 16.54
C VAL A 371 6.53 -10.68 16.79
N PHE A 372 6.79 -9.47 17.27
CA PHE A 372 8.17 -9.00 17.50
C PHE A 372 8.91 -9.86 18.54
N ARG A 373 8.26 -10.25 19.62
CA ARG A 373 8.89 -11.05 20.68
C ARG A 373 9.12 -12.51 20.31
N ASN A 374 8.29 -13.09 19.43
CA ASN A 374 8.31 -14.53 19.17
C ASN A 374 8.87 -14.91 17.81
N ASN A 375 8.74 -14.04 16.79
CA ASN A 375 9.21 -14.35 15.44
C ASN A 375 10.58 -13.73 15.15
N LEU A 376 10.89 -12.54 15.72
CA LEU A 376 12.16 -11.89 15.42
C LEU A 376 13.30 -12.53 16.19
N HIS A 377 14.43 -12.67 15.52
CA HIS A 377 15.68 -13.08 16.10
C HIS A 377 16.63 -11.87 16.15
N PHE A 378 17.03 -11.45 17.32
CA PHE A 378 17.89 -10.29 17.52
C PHE A 378 18.76 -10.44 18.76
N ILE A 379 19.87 -9.72 18.79
CA ILE A 379 20.76 -9.65 19.95
C ILE A 379 20.07 -8.85 21.05
N HIS A 380 20.14 -9.36 22.26
CA HIS A 380 19.80 -8.68 23.50
C HIS A 380 20.87 -9.01 24.57
N GLU A 381 20.75 -8.41 25.74
CA GLU A 381 21.75 -8.45 26.81
C GLU A 381 22.31 -9.85 27.10
N ASN A 382 21.46 -10.88 27.12
CA ASN A 382 21.88 -12.25 27.39
C ASN A 382 22.75 -12.89 26.29
N ASP A 383 22.82 -12.26 25.13
CA ASP A 383 23.57 -12.77 23.96
C ASP A 383 24.99 -12.17 23.85
N TYR A 384 25.30 -11.12 24.61
CA TYR A 384 26.55 -10.35 24.45
C TYR A 384 27.79 -11.21 24.48
N GLU A 385 27.91 -12.11 25.48
CA GLU A 385 29.09 -12.99 25.60
C GLU A 385 29.25 -13.89 24.35
N ALA A 386 28.17 -14.47 23.86
CA ALA A 386 28.21 -15.29 22.65
C ALA A 386 28.44 -14.47 21.38
N ALA A 387 27.97 -13.22 21.35
CA ALA A 387 28.14 -12.34 20.22
C ALA A 387 29.55 -11.76 20.07
N LYS A 388 30.37 -11.72 21.15
CA LYS A 388 31.76 -11.24 21.14
C LYS A 388 32.66 -12.01 20.16
N GLN A 389 32.31 -13.24 19.80
CA GLN A 389 33.02 -13.98 18.75
C GLN A 389 32.84 -13.39 17.33
N TYR A 390 31.85 -12.53 17.12
CA TYR A 390 31.53 -11.91 15.85
C TYR A 390 31.61 -10.38 15.88
N LEU A 391 31.40 -9.76 17.03
CA LEU A 391 31.29 -8.33 17.23
C LEU A 391 32.20 -7.85 18.37
N GLU A 392 32.92 -6.76 18.14
CA GLU A 392 33.77 -6.13 19.17
C GLU A 392 32.89 -5.55 20.31
N ASN A 393 31.81 -4.85 19.96
CA ASN A 393 30.85 -4.23 20.88
C ASN A 393 29.42 -4.76 20.57
N PRO A 394 29.00 -5.91 21.13
CA PRO A 394 27.68 -6.47 20.88
C PRO A 394 26.50 -5.58 21.25
N GLU A 395 26.66 -4.73 22.28
CA GLU A 395 25.65 -3.77 22.73
C GLU A 395 25.24 -2.76 21.67
N ASP A 396 26.12 -2.45 20.72
CA ASP A 396 25.81 -1.57 19.58
C ASP A 396 24.80 -2.19 18.59
N TYR A 397 24.59 -3.49 18.68
CA TYR A 397 23.71 -4.31 17.86
C TYR A 397 22.51 -4.85 18.64
N ASP A 398 22.32 -4.40 19.88
CA ASP A 398 21.15 -4.73 20.68
C ASP A 398 19.90 -4.07 20.09
N PHE A 399 18.91 -4.88 19.78
CA PHE A 399 17.69 -4.46 19.11
C PHE A 399 16.93 -3.37 19.88
N LEU A 400 16.81 -3.56 21.21
CA LEU A 400 16.07 -2.61 22.05
C LEU A 400 16.80 -1.29 22.15
N LYS A 401 18.15 -1.33 22.28
CA LYS A 401 18.98 -0.12 22.31
C LYS A 401 18.98 0.65 21.00
N ILE A 402 19.06 -0.05 19.85
CA ILE A 402 19.00 0.58 18.51
C ILE A 402 17.68 1.35 18.33
N LEU A 403 16.59 0.77 18.80
CA LEU A 403 15.24 1.34 18.63
C LEU A 403 14.81 2.27 19.78
N ASN A 404 15.62 2.40 20.84
CA ASN A 404 15.25 3.10 22.08
C ASN A 404 13.93 2.56 22.66
N TRP A 405 13.79 1.23 22.67
CA TRP A 405 12.68 0.53 23.30
C TRP A 405 13.10 0.04 24.68
N ASP A 406 12.28 0.32 25.70
CA ASP A 406 12.47 -0.14 27.08
C ASP A 406 11.97 -1.58 27.30
#